data_a449f8a8d2c4fa2810876d6ea6452fde
#
_entry.id   a449f8a8d2c4fa2810876d6ea6452fde
#
_cell.length_a   1.000
_cell.length_b   1.000
_cell.length_c   1.000
_cell.angle_alpha   90.00
_cell.angle_beta   90.00
_cell.angle_gamma   90.00
#
_symmetry.space_group_name_H-M   'P 1'
#
loop_
_entity.id
_entity.type
_entity.pdbx_description
1 polymer ?
#
loop_
_entity_poly.entity_id
_entity_poly.type
_entity_poly.pdbx_seq_one_letter_code
_entity_poly.pdbx_strand_id
1 'polypeptide(L)'
;MNHRTKKIISYVVTIAVIVLAGLWVWSKFVHLGDVEFTDNAQVQQQIVPVNSRVQGYIKEIRFKEYELVRKGDTLVIIDDADMKLRLAQARADYQNAMAGRSVADRSVGVASANVAVTDASIAEAKVVMDLAATDYARYEKLLALDAVTRQQYDAAKTDYEAKKARYETLSRQRSATTSVVEETRGRIAQNDAGIELARSLVETAELNLSYCVIIAPCDGYASRKTIQIGQLVQPGQTLLDVVDSTDVWVTANYKETQLRHIAPGSDVEIKVDAVPDVTFHGKVVSLSRATGASLSILPQDNSAGNFVKVRQRVPVRIEFTADNSKEAMRRLRAGMNVECEVKY
;
A
#
# COMPACT_ATOMS: atom_id res chain seq x y z
N MET A 1 75.66 -14.05 -51.80
CA MET A 1 75.09 -13.13 -50.78
C MET A 1 75.92 -13.24 -49.54
N ASN A 2 76.66 -12.09 -49.22
CA ASN A 2 77.70 -12.05 -48.20
C ASN A 2 77.13 -12.30 -46.77
N HIS A 3 77.90 -13.01 -45.95
CA HIS A 3 77.50 -13.43 -44.57
C HIS A 3 77.12 -12.18 -43.70
N ARG A 4 77.61 -10.98 -44.03
CA ARG A 4 77.28 -9.69 -43.39
C ARG A 4 75.88 -9.21 -43.78
N THR A 5 75.42 -9.43 -45.01
CA THR A 5 74.09 -8.99 -45.46
C THR A 5 73.01 -9.87 -44.88
N LYS A 6 73.23 -11.24 -44.67
CA LYS A 6 72.30 -12.13 -43.99
C LYS A 6 72.11 -11.72 -42.52
N LYS A 7 73.19 -11.30 -41.80
CA LYS A 7 73.08 -10.86 -40.41
C LYS A 7 72.30 -9.53 -40.29
N ILE A 8 72.52 -8.59 -41.20
CA ILE A 8 71.81 -7.33 -41.20
C ILE A 8 70.33 -7.54 -41.46
N ILE A 9 69.96 -8.38 -42.41
CA ILE A 9 68.58 -8.71 -42.71
C ILE A 9 67.92 -9.41 -41.53
N SER A 10 68.63 -10.35 -40.86
CA SER A 10 68.12 -11.00 -39.67
C SER A 10 67.81 -10.01 -38.52
N TYR A 11 68.73 -9.03 -38.28
CA TYR A 11 68.48 -7.99 -37.26
C TYR A 11 67.29 -7.07 -37.60
N VAL A 12 67.16 -6.67 -38.87
CA VAL A 12 66.05 -5.86 -39.33
C VAL A 12 64.71 -6.58 -39.16
N VAL A 13 64.67 -7.86 -39.51
CA VAL A 13 63.44 -8.70 -39.34
C VAL A 13 63.10 -8.86 -37.85
N THR A 14 64.13 -9.11 -36.99
CA THR A 14 63.91 -9.24 -35.54
C THR A 14 63.40 -7.94 -34.94
N ILE A 15 63.95 -6.79 -35.31
CA ILE A 15 63.48 -5.47 -34.86
C ILE A 15 62.07 -5.21 -35.36
N ALA A 16 61.75 -5.53 -36.63
CA ALA A 16 60.39 -5.39 -37.18
C ALA A 16 59.35 -6.24 -36.42
N VAL A 17 59.70 -7.49 -36.06
CA VAL A 17 58.82 -8.36 -35.24
C VAL A 17 58.61 -7.79 -33.86
N ILE A 18 59.67 -7.29 -33.20
CA ILE A 18 59.56 -6.64 -31.88
C ILE A 18 58.69 -5.39 -31.93
N VAL A 19 58.85 -4.54 -32.97
CA VAL A 19 58.01 -3.35 -33.16
C VAL A 19 56.55 -3.72 -33.42
N LEU A 20 56.29 -4.72 -34.27
CA LEU A 20 54.95 -5.20 -34.55
C LEU A 20 54.32 -5.81 -33.30
N ALA A 21 55.05 -6.62 -32.53
CA ALA A 21 54.57 -7.14 -31.25
C ALA A 21 54.30 -6.03 -30.22
N GLY A 22 55.17 -5.01 -30.17
CA GLY A 22 54.99 -3.83 -29.32
C GLY A 22 53.74 -3.02 -29.73
N LEU A 23 53.52 -2.80 -31.02
CA LEU A 23 52.35 -2.13 -31.57
C LEU A 23 51.07 -2.95 -31.31
N TRP A 24 51.14 -4.26 -31.41
CA TRP A 24 50.01 -5.17 -31.12
C TRP A 24 49.65 -5.12 -29.61
N VAL A 25 50.64 -5.19 -28.73
CA VAL A 25 50.43 -5.05 -27.28
C VAL A 25 49.90 -3.64 -26.98
N TRP A 26 50.48 -2.60 -27.58
CA TRP A 26 50.02 -1.21 -27.43
C TRP A 26 48.58 -1.04 -27.85
N SER A 27 48.14 -1.58 -29.00
CA SER A 27 46.76 -1.48 -29.47
C SER A 27 45.76 -2.21 -28.59
N LYS A 28 46.21 -3.23 -27.83
CA LYS A 28 45.35 -3.99 -26.94
C LYS A 28 45.23 -3.42 -25.52
N PHE A 29 46.28 -2.68 -25.06
CA PHE A 29 46.35 -2.18 -23.68
C PHE A 29 46.23 -0.67 -23.57
N VAL A 30 46.40 0.06 -24.66
CA VAL A 30 46.30 1.54 -24.67
C VAL A 30 45.05 1.91 -25.48
N HIS A 31 43.98 2.25 -24.78
CA HIS A 31 42.78 2.83 -25.38
C HIS A 31 43.07 4.27 -25.78
N LEU A 32 43.48 4.46 -27.02
CA LEU A 32 43.71 5.78 -27.66
C LEU A 32 42.38 6.26 -28.26
N GLY A 33 41.54 6.89 -27.44
CA GLY A 33 40.28 7.46 -27.89
C GLY A 33 39.68 8.30 -26.74
N ASP A 34 38.70 9.11 -27.08
CA ASP A 34 37.89 9.87 -26.12
C ASP A 34 36.94 8.95 -25.37
N VAL A 35 37.52 7.98 -24.59
CA VAL A 35 36.78 6.97 -23.85
C VAL A 35 37.26 6.85 -22.41
N GLU A 36 36.34 6.83 -21.48
CA GLU A 36 36.65 6.52 -20.08
C GLU A 36 36.26 5.07 -19.78
N PHE A 37 37.22 4.27 -19.33
CA PHE A 37 37.07 2.82 -19.08
C PHE A 37 37.06 2.52 -17.60
N THR A 38 36.20 1.57 -17.20
CA THR A 38 36.23 0.94 -15.87
C THR A 38 35.88 -0.55 -15.96
N ASP A 39 36.64 -1.34 -15.21
CA ASP A 39 36.43 -2.75 -14.94
C ASP A 39 35.70 -3.01 -13.60
N ASN A 40 35.48 -1.93 -12.84
CA ASN A 40 34.78 -2.00 -11.56
C ASN A 40 33.31 -1.63 -11.76
N ALA A 41 32.59 -2.51 -12.43
CA ALA A 41 31.17 -2.34 -12.68
C ALA A 41 30.46 -3.70 -12.53
N GLN A 42 29.20 -3.65 -12.13
CA GLN A 42 28.38 -4.82 -11.92
C GLN A 42 26.96 -4.60 -12.44
N VAL A 43 26.39 -5.66 -13.01
CA VAL A 43 24.96 -5.73 -13.30
C VAL A 43 24.20 -5.71 -12.00
N GLN A 44 23.18 -4.89 -11.90
CA GLN A 44 22.25 -4.81 -10.78
C GLN A 44 20.83 -5.10 -11.26
N GLN A 45 20.04 -5.71 -10.41
CA GLN A 45 18.61 -5.93 -10.62
C GLN A 45 17.88 -5.57 -9.34
N GLN A 46 16.62 -5.19 -9.44
CA GLN A 46 15.83 -4.93 -8.25
C GLN A 46 15.50 -6.24 -7.54
N ILE A 47 15.86 -6.33 -6.28
CA ILE A 47 15.53 -7.45 -5.41
C ILE A 47 14.38 -7.01 -4.51
N VAL A 48 13.26 -7.72 -4.62
CA VAL A 48 12.03 -7.41 -3.88
C VAL A 48 11.83 -8.48 -2.80
N PRO A 49 12.04 -8.14 -1.51
CA PRO A 49 11.80 -9.07 -0.43
C PRO A 49 10.30 -9.34 -0.26
N VAL A 50 9.92 -10.60 -0.19
CA VAL A 50 8.55 -11.05 0.07
C VAL A 50 8.45 -11.45 1.53
N ASN A 51 7.73 -10.63 2.30
CA ASN A 51 7.59 -10.79 3.74
C ASN A 51 6.21 -11.30 4.11
N SER A 52 6.13 -12.09 5.20
CA SER A 52 4.85 -12.43 5.83
C SER A 52 4.24 -11.20 6.49
N ARG A 53 2.91 -11.03 6.36
CA ARG A 53 2.14 -10.00 7.08
C ARG A 53 1.39 -10.57 8.28
N VAL A 54 1.25 -11.89 8.34
CA VAL A 54 0.54 -12.61 9.40
C VAL A 54 1.44 -13.66 10.04
N GLN A 55 1.14 -14.00 11.29
CA GLN A 55 1.74 -15.12 11.97
C GLN A 55 1.00 -16.41 11.61
N GLY A 56 1.74 -17.49 11.38
CA GLY A 56 1.16 -18.81 11.17
C GLY A 56 2.20 -19.85 10.73
N TYR A 57 1.78 -21.09 10.60
CA TYR A 57 2.63 -22.17 10.11
C TYR A 57 2.56 -22.24 8.58
N ILE A 58 3.70 -22.47 7.93
CA ILE A 58 3.72 -22.68 6.48
C ILE A 58 3.06 -24.02 6.17
N LYS A 59 1.95 -23.96 5.41
CA LYS A 59 1.21 -25.14 4.97
C LYS A 59 1.73 -25.70 3.66
N GLU A 60 2.06 -24.83 2.71
CA GLU A 60 2.48 -25.21 1.38
C GLU A 60 3.45 -24.18 0.80
N ILE A 61 4.43 -24.64 0.01
CA ILE A 61 5.36 -23.83 -0.75
C ILE A 61 5.20 -24.23 -2.21
N ARG A 62 4.81 -23.27 -3.08
CA ARG A 62 4.44 -23.52 -4.48
C ARG A 62 5.47 -23.05 -5.49
N PHE A 63 6.63 -22.63 -5.07
CA PHE A 63 7.72 -22.23 -5.96
C PHE A 63 8.93 -23.15 -5.78
N LYS A 64 9.78 -23.23 -6.81
CA LYS A 64 11.10 -23.85 -6.75
C LYS A 64 12.17 -22.76 -6.74
N GLU A 65 13.34 -23.11 -6.22
CA GLU A 65 14.49 -22.21 -6.24
C GLU A 65 14.86 -21.85 -7.68
N TYR A 66 15.07 -20.55 -7.92
CA TYR A 66 15.45 -19.96 -9.21
C TYR A 66 14.42 -20.15 -10.33
N GLU A 67 13.20 -20.48 -9.99
CA GLU A 67 12.08 -20.57 -10.94
C GLU A 67 11.58 -19.16 -11.31
N LEU A 68 11.18 -19.03 -12.59
CA LEU A 68 10.52 -17.82 -13.06
C LEU A 68 9.09 -17.78 -12.51
N VAL A 69 8.78 -16.73 -11.76
CA VAL A 69 7.45 -16.46 -11.22
C VAL A 69 6.86 -15.20 -11.85
N ARG A 70 5.55 -15.16 -12.01
CA ARG A 70 4.83 -14.00 -12.51
C ARG A 70 4.15 -13.26 -11.37
N LYS A 71 3.98 -11.97 -11.54
CA LYS A 71 3.22 -11.14 -10.60
C LYS A 71 1.83 -11.75 -10.35
N GLY A 72 1.51 -11.98 -9.07
CA GLY A 72 0.25 -12.60 -8.65
C GLY A 72 0.32 -14.12 -8.47
N ASP A 73 1.38 -14.80 -8.89
CA ASP A 73 1.54 -16.22 -8.64
C ASP A 73 1.63 -16.50 -7.13
N THR A 74 0.94 -17.55 -6.68
CA THR A 74 0.98 -17.96 -5.27
C THR A 74 2.29 -18.65 -4.97
N LEU A 75 3.07 -18.07 -4.05
CA LEU A 75 4.39 -18.57 -3.65
C LEU A 75 4.33 -19.45 -2.41
N VAL A 76 3.63 -18.97 -1.38
CA VAL A 76 3.53 -19.64 -0.09
C VAL A 76 2.12 -19.56 0.43
N ILE A 77 1.64 -20.64 1.06
CA ILE A 77 0.36 -20.67 1.76
C ILE A 77 0.66 -20.91 3.25
N ILE A 78 0.20 -19.99 4.07
CA ILE A 78 0.21 -20.09 5.54
C ILE A 78 -1.09 -20.76 5.97
N ASP A 79 -1.08 -21.53 7.04
CA ASP A 79 -2.29 -22.13 7.61
C ASP A 79 -3.30 -21.05 8.00
N ASP A 80 -4.47 -21.13 7.41
CA ASP A 80 -5.52 -20.12 7.47
C ASP A 80 -6.63 -20.47 8.50
N ALA A 81 -6.49 -21.59 9.23
CA ALA A 81 -7.53 -22.09 10.13
C ALA A 81 -7.92 -21.06 11.19
N ASP A 82 -6.92 -20.45 11.86
CA ASP A 82 -7.16 -19.42 12.89
C ASP A 82 -7.81 -18.17 12.30
N MET A 83 -7.37 -17.75 11.09
CA MET A 83 -7.92 -16.56 10.43
C MET A 83 -9.37 -16.79 9.97
N LYS A 84 -9.70 -17.99 9.52
CA LYS A 84 -11.08 -18.39 9.20
C LYS A 84 -11.98 -18.37 10.42
N LEU A 85 -11.51 -18.83 11.58
CA LEU A 85 -12.26 -18.77 12.83
C LEU A 85 -12.50 -17.31 13.27
N ARG A 86 -11.48 -16.47 13.18
CA ARG A 86 -11.61 -15.02 13.46
C ARG A 86 -12.62 -14.35 12.53
N LEU A 87 -12.58 -14.67 11.24
CA LEU A 87 -13.55 -14.17 10.27
C LEU A 87 -14.97 -14.64 10.61
N ALA A 88 -15.14 -15.91 10.96
CA ALA A 88 -16.45 -16.45 11.36
C ALA A 88 -17.00 -15.74 12.62
N GLN A 89 -16.13 -15.47 13.60
CA GLN A 89 -16.51 -14.70 14.80
C GLN A 89 -16.92 -13.27 14.42
N ALA A 90 -16.12 -12.54 13.64
CA ALA A 90 -16.44 -11.18 13.23
C ALA A 90 -17.76 -11.10 12.45
N ARG A 91 -18.03 -12.08 11.58
CA ARG A 91 -19.32 -12.19 10.86
C ARG A 91 -20.49 -12.43 11.79
N ALA A 92 -20.33 -13.27 12.82
CA ALA A 92 -21.36 -13.48 13.82
C ALA A 92 -21.66 -12.21 14.62
N ASP A 93 -20.64 -11.46 15.00
CA ASP A 93 -20.76 -10.18 15.70
C ASP A 93 -21.47 -9.13 14.83
N TYR A 94 -21.14 -9.06 13.54
CA TYR A 94 -21.85 -8.22 12.58
C TYR A 94 -23.34 -8.59 12.46
N GLN A 95 -23.67 -9.86 12.36
CA GLN A 95 -25.06 -10.31 12.33
C GLN A 95 -25.82 -9.97 13.62
N ASN A 96 -25.15 -10.08 14.77
CA ASN A 96 -25.73 -9.72 16.07
C ASN A 96 -26.03 -8.21 16.13
N ALA A 97 -25.12 -7.35 15.65
CA ALA A 97 -25.35 -5.91 15.55
C ALA A 97 -26.53 -5.57 14.64
N MET A 98 -26.64 -6.24 13.48
CA MET A 98 -27.79 -6.12 12.56
C MET A 98 -29.13 -6.52 13.23
N ALA A 99 -29.13 -7.60 14.00
CA ALA A 99 -30.30 -8.02 14.75
C ALA A 99 -30.70 -6.99 15.81
N GLY A 100 -29.71 -6.41 16.51
CA GLY A 100 -29.91 -5.32 17.47
C GLY A 100 -30.60 -4.10 16.86
N ARG A 101 -30.15 -3.68 15.66
CA ARG A 101 -30.81 -2.60 14.91
C ARG A 101 -32.27 -2.93 14.56
N SER A 102 -32.54 -4.17 14.12
CA SER A 102 -33.91 -4.60 13.78
C SER A 102 -34.83 -4.57 15.00
N VAL A 103 -34.32 -4.88 16.20
CA VAL A 103 -35.09 -4.77 17.44
C VAL A 103 -35.37 -3.30 17.77
N ALA A 104 -34.40 -2.43 17.64
CA ALA A 104 -34.56 -0.98 17.85
C ALA A 104 -35.59 -0.38 16.89
N ASP A 105 -35.57 -0.77 15.61
CA ASP A 105 -36.53 -0.32 14.59
C ASP A 105 -37.97 -0.73 14.94
N ARG A 106 -38.18 -1.95 15.37
CA ARG A 106 -39.50 -2.41 15.87
C ARG A 106 -39.94 -1.63 17.09
N SER A 107 -39.03 -1.27 18.00
CA SER A 107 -39.36 -0.47 19.18
C SER A 107 -39.81 0.94 18.81
N VAL A 108 -39.25 1.53 17.75
CA VAL A 108 -39.75 2.83 17.17
C VAL A 108 -41.18 2.64 16.67
N GLY A 109 -41.47 1.55 15.98
CA GLY A 109 -42.83 1.22 15.52
C GLY A 109 -43.82 1.20 16.66
N VAL A 110 -43.51 0.51 17.76
CA VAL A 110 -44.38 0.45 18.97
C VAL A 110 -44.54 1.83 19.61
N ALA A 111 -43.46 2.59 19.77
CA ALA A 111 -43.55 3.94 20.33
C ALA A 111 -44.37 4.88 19.46
N SER A 112 -44.24 4.79 18.13
CA SER A 112 -45.07 5.56 17.18
C SER A 112 -46.54 5.20 17.22
N ALA A 113 -46.87 3.92 17.39
CA ALA A 113 -48.26 3.47 17.59
C ALA A 113 -48.88 4.07 18.88
N ASN A 114 -48.09 4.18 19.95
CA ASN A 114 -48.57 4.82 21.19
C ASN A 114 -48.83 6.34 21.01
N VAL A 115 -48.06 7.04 20.17
CA VAL A 115 -48.35 8.41 19.79
C VAL A 115 -49.69 8.50 19.06
N ALA A 116 -49.94 7.60 18.10
CA ALA A 116 -51.21 7.58 17.35
C ALA A 116 -52.42 7.34 18.25
N VAL A 117 -52.31 6.49 19.26
CA VAL A 117 -53.39 6.28 20.27
C VAL A 117 -53.61 7.56 21.08
N THR A 118 -52.53 8.27 21.48
CA THR A 118 -52.66 9.54 22.20
C THR A 118 -53.27 10.62 21.32
N ASP A 119 -52.95 10.68 20.04
CA ASP A 119 -53.53 11.61 19.07
C ASP A 119 -55.04 11.37 18.91
N ALA A 120 -55.50 10.11 18.87
CA ALA A 120 -56.92 9.76 18.85
C ALA A 120 -57.65 10.28 20.11
N SER A 121 -57.01 10.09 21.31
CA SER A 121 -57.57 10.59 22.56
C SER A 121 -57.63 12.10 22.64
N ILE A 122 -56.66 12.81 22.06
CA ILE A 122 -56.68 14.28 21.94
C ILE A 122 -57.81 14.71 21.03
N ALA A 123 -58.01 14.07 19.89
CA ALA A 123 -59.10 14.37 18.96
C ALA A 123 -60.48 14.21 19.66
N GLU A 124 -60.69 13.18 20.41
CA GLU A 124 -61.92 12.98 21.22
C GLU A 124 -62.09 14.13 22.26
N ALA A 125 -61.03 14.39 23.07
CA ALA A 125 -61.08 15.41 24.10
C ALA A 125 -61.30 16.81 23.50
N LYS A 126 -60.80 17.08 22.31
CA LYS A 126 -61.01 18.33 21.59
C LYS A 126 -62.49 18.51 21.22
N VAL A 127 -63.11 17.51 20.64
CA VAL A 127 -64.56 17.59 20.27
C VAL A 127 -65.41 17.88 21.48
N VAL A 128 -65.12 17.18 22.63
CA VAL A 128 -65.88 17.38 23.88
C VAL A 128 -65.61 18.80 24.46
N MET A 129 -64.40 19.29 24.40
CA MET A 129 -64.05 20.67 24.80
C MET A 129 -64.75 21.72 23.93
N ASP A 130 -64.75 21.54 22.60
CA ASP A 130 -65.38 22.49 21.66
C ASP A 130 -66.91 22.54 21.86
N LEU A 131 -67.54 21.44 22.18
CA LEU A 131 -68.95 21.39 22.56
C LEU A 131 -69.19 22.19 23.86
N ALA A 132 -68.40 21.93 24.92
CA ALA A 132 -68.56 22.66 26.19
C ALA A 132 -68.22 24.16 26.02
N ALA A 133 -67.29 24.55 25.16
CA ALA A 133 -67.02 25.94 24.81
C ALA A 133 -68.23 26.62 24.17
N THR A 134 -68.90 25.91 23.24
CA THR A 134 -70.13 26.41 22.59
C THR A 134 -71.26 26.60 23.59
N ASP A 135 -71.42 25.66 24.51
CA ASP A 135 -72.45 25.75 25.57
C ASP A 135 -72.11 26.91 26.53
N TYR A 136 -70.87 26.98 27.02
CA TYR A 136 -70.45 28.12 27.84
C TYR A 136 -70.70 29.47 27.19
N ALA A 137 -70.33 29.66 25.93
CA ALA A 137 -70.62 30.91 25.17
C ALA A 137 -72.12 31.18 25.01
N ARG A 138 -72.97 30.13 24.92
CA ARG A 138 -74.42 30.29 24.90
C ARG A 138 -74.93 30.76 26.24
N TYR A 139 -74.55 30.13 27.35
CA TYR A 139 -74.95 30.51 28.72
C TYR A 139 -74.46 31.90 29.09
N GLU A 140 -73.30 32.35 28.65
CA GLU A 140 -72.78 33.69 28.80
C GLU A 140 -73.73 34.76 28.19
N LYS A 141 -74.20 34.52 26.97
CA LYS A 141 -75.17 35.43 26.30
C LYS A 141 -76.53 35.41 26.98
N LEU A 142 -77.01 34.26 27.43
CA LEU A 142 -78.29 34.13 28.09
C LEU A 142 -78.25 34.74 29.49
N LEU A 143 -77.14 34.64 30.23
CA LEU A 143 -76.98 35.39 31.51
C LEU A 143 -77.04 36.93 31.31
N ALA A 144 -76.40 37.42 30.27
CA ALA A 144 -76.49 38.89 29.94
C ALA A 144 -77.89 39.39 29.61
N LEU A 145 -78.83 38.44 29.27
CA LEU A 145 -80.24 38.71 29.02
C LEU A 145 -81.16 38.31 30.20
N ASP A 146 -80.54 37.98 31.41
CA ASP A 146 -81.25 37.49 32.59
C ASP A 146 -82.16 36.25 32.31
N ALA A 147 -81.85 35.47 31.27
CA ALA A 147 -82.61 34.30 30.86
C ALA A 147 -82.18 32.98 31.58
N VAL A 148 -81.08 32.98 32.34
CA VAL A 148 -80.57 31.81 33.09
C VAL A 148 -80.02 32.24 34.46
N THR A 149 -79.95 31.29 35.39
CA THR A 149 -79.40 31.54 36.73
C THR A 149 -77.87 31.59 36.70
N ARG A 150 -77.28 32.32 37.65
CA ARG A 150 -75.84 32.37 37.82
C ARG A 150 -75.22 30.97 38.08
N GLN A 151 -75.92 30.13 38.82
CA GLN A 151 -75.52 28.74 39.06
C GLN A 151 -75.42 27.95 37.75
N GLN A 152 -76.32 28.10 36.80
CA GLN A 152 -76.26 27.44 35.51
C GLN A 152 -75.08 27.91 34.65
N TYR A 153 -74.77 29.20 34.67
CA TYR A 153 -73.58 29.77 34.00
C TYR A 153 -72.32 29.23 34.64
N ASP A 154 -72.17 29.30 35.96
CA ASP A 154 -70.99 28.80 36.68
C ASP A 154 -70.77 27.32 36.46
N ALA A 155 -71.79 26.51 36.38
CA ALA A 155 -71.74 25.09 36.01
C ALA A 155 -71.19 24.87 34.60
N ALA A 156 -71.70 25.60 33.59
CA ALA A 156 -71.24 25.54 32.22
C ALA A 156 -69.78 26.00 32.09
N LYS A 157 -69.36 27.05 32.81
CA LYS A 157 -67.99 27.53 32.84
C LYS A 157 -67.05 26.49 33.41
N THR A 158 -67.41 25.90 34.56
CA THR A 158 -66.60 24.87 35.22
C THR A 158 -66.45 23.62 34.37
N ASP A 159 -67.48 23.20 33.65
CA ASP A 159 -67.44 22.06 32.72
C ASP A 159 -66.47 22.36 31.58
N TYR A 160 -66.57 23.56 30.95
CA TYR A 160 -65.63 23.95 29.91
C TYR A 160 -64.17 23.98 30.43
N GLU A 161 -63.92 24.58 31.58
CA GLU A 161 -62.56 24.63 32.17
C GLU A 161 -62.02 23.22 32.48
N ALA A 162 -62.84 22.31 32.95
CA ALA A 162 -62.49 20.94 33.19
C ALA A 162 -62.13 20.18 31.88
N LYS A 163 -62.94 20.35 30.82
CA LYS A 163 -62.68 19.73 29.49
C LYS A 163 -61.42 20.32 28.85
N LYS A 164 -61.22 21.60 28.98
CA LYS A 164 -59.99 22.29 28.54
C LYS A 164 -58.75 21.77 29.27
N ALA A 165 -58.80 21.65 30.57
CA ALA A 165 -57.68 21.07 31.34
C ALA A 165 -57.38 19.60 30.94
N ARG A 166 -58.44 18.82 30.59
CA ARG A 166 -58.25 17.47 30.09
C ARG A 166 -57.54 17.45 28.74
N TYR A 167 -57.98 18.29 27.79
CA TYR A 167 -57.33 18.44 26.48
C TYR A 167 -55.83 18.86 26.62
N GLU A 168 -55.51 19.83 27.48
CA GLU A 168 -54.15 20.27 27.74
C GLU A 168 -53.30 19.17 28.33
N THR A 169 -53.86 18.37 29.25
CA THR A 169 -53.17 17.22 29.83
C THR A 169 -52.79 16.16 28.79
N LEU A 170 -53.70 15.82 27.90
CA LEU A 170 -53.46 14.88 26.81
C LEU A 170 -52.45 15.42 25.81
N SER A 171 -52.50 16.75 25.53
CA SER A 171 -51.54 17.43 24.68
C SER A 171 -50.09 17.34 25.25
N ARG A 172 -49.93 17.51 26.57
CA ARG A 172 -48.66 17.33 27.26
C ARG A 172 -48.21 15.84 27.24
N GLN A 173 -49.15 14.93 27.39
CA GLN A 173 -48.90 13.47 27.28
C GLN A 173 -48.38 13.12 25.88
N ARG A 174 -48.95 13.70 24.84
CA ARG A 174 -48.43 13.55 23.45
C ARG A 174 -46.98 14.00 23.30
N SER A 175 -46.64 15.17 23.85
CA SER A 175 -45.25 15.66 23.83
C SER A 175 -44.29 14.67 24.51
N ALA A 176 -44.68 14.12 25.69
CA ALA A 176 -43.87 13.13 26.40
C ALA A 176 -43.71 11.83 25.58
N THR A 177 -44.81 11.32 24.97
CA THR A 177 -44.76 10.11 24.16
C THR A 177 -43.91 10.34 22.87
N THR A 178 -43.96 11.55 22.27
CA THR A 178 -43.12 11.92 21.13
C THR A 178 -41.63 11.95 21.51
N SER A 179 -41.30 12.44 22.70
CA SER A 179 -39.91 12.41 23.19
C SER A 179 -39.37 10.97 23.34
N VAL A 180 -40.23 10.00 23.72
CA VAL A 180 -39.85 8.59 23.75
C VAL A 180 -39.55 8.04 22.33
N VAL A 181 -40.29 8.48 21.31
CA VAL A 181 -40.00 8.12 19.90
C VAL A 181 -38.64 8.63 19.50
N GLU A 182 -38.32 9.90 19.82
CA GLU A 182 -37.02 10.50 19.47
C GLU A 182 -35.87 9.83 20.22
N GLU A 183 -36.03 9.50 21.50
CA GLU A 183 -35.05 8.71 22.25
C GLU A 183 -34.80 7.33 21.57
N THR A 184 -35.88 6.65 21.21
CA THR A 184 -35.79 5.31 20.58
C THR A 184 -35.15 5.40 19.18
N ARG A 185 -35.39 6.49 18.43
CA ARG A 185 -34.68 6.77 17.17
C ARG A 185 -33.19 7.03 17.38
N GLY A 186 -32.82 7.71 18.46
CA GLY A 186 -31.42 7.87 18.83
C GLY A 186 -30.69 6.53 19.02
N ARG A 187 -31.38 5.53 19.55
CA ARG A 187 -30.85 4.15 19.69
C ARG A 187 -30.58 3.48 18.34
N ILE A 188 -31.37 3.78 17.29
CA ILE A 188 -31.09 3.28 15.94
C ILE A 188 -29.75 3.84 15.45
N ALA A 189 -29.49 5.13 15.59
CA ALA A 189 -28.21 5.73 15.19
C ALA A 189 -27.01 5.11 15.95
N GLN A 190 -27.20 4.81 17.24
CA GLN A 190 -26.19 4.10 18.03
C GLN A 190 -25.94 2.67 17.50
N ASN A 191 -26.99 1.93 17.16
CA ASN A 191 -26.87 0.59 16.59
C ASN A 191 -26.23 0.65 15.19
N ASP A 192 -26.55 1.66 14.36
CA ASP A 192 -25.95 1.85 13.04
C ASP A 192 -24.42 2.07 13.16
N ALA A 193 -23.98 2.87 14.13
CA ALA A 193 -22.55 3.02 14.42
C ALA A 193 -21.90 1.69 14.88
N GLY A 194 -22.64 0.89 15.66
CA GLY A 194 -22.21 -0.47 16.05
C GLY A 194 -22.07 -1.42 14.87
N ILE A 195 -22.98 -1.33 13.89
CA ILE A 195 -22.93 -2.12 12.65
C ILE A 195 -21.69 -1.74 11.82
N GLU A 196 -21.40 -0.46 11.66
CA GLU A 196 -20.20 0.00 10.93
C GLU A 196 -18.89 -0.47 11.61
N LEU A 197 -18.84 -0.44 12.94
CA LEU A 197 -17.72 -1.01 13.68
C LEU A 197 -17.57 -2.51 13.41
N ALA A 198 -18.65 -3.28 13.55
CA ALA A 198 -18.63 -4.71 13.32
C ALA A 198 -18.28 -5.06 11.87
N ARG A 199 -18.73 -4.26 10.90
CA ARG A 199 -18.37 -4.39 9.48
C ARG A 199 -16.87 -4.19 9.26
N SER A 200 -16.28 -3.15 9.86
CA SER A 200 -14.84 -2.90 9.78
C SER A 200 -14.01 -4.05 10.37
N LEU A 201 -14.52 -4.72 11.40
CA LEU A 201 -13.89 -5.92 11.96
C LEU A 201 -13.94 -7.10 10.99
N VAL A 202 -15.06 -7.29 10.27
CA VAL A 202 -15.17 -8.32 9.21
C VAL A 202 -14.17 -8.02 8.10
N GLU A 203 -14.10 -6.80 7.59
CA GLU A 203 -13.15 -6.40 6.55
C GLU A 203 -11.69 -6.61 6.98
N THR A 204 -11.37 -6.30 8.24
CA THR A 204 -10.04 -6.56 8.82
C THR A 204 -9.73 -8.05 8.88
N ALA A 205 -10.69 -8.87 9.27
CA ALA A 205 -10.51 -10.32 9.32
C ALA A 205 -10.37 -10.94 7.92
N GLU A 206 -11.11 -10.45 6.92
CA GLU A 206 -10.99 -10.86 5.52
C GLU A 206 -9.62 -10.48 4.94
N LEU A 207 -9.14 -9.27 5.24
CA LEU A 207 -7.82 -8.81 4.84
C LEU A 207 -6.71 -9.68 5.44
N ASN A 208 -6.79 -10.00 6.74
CA ASN A 208 -5.82 -10.89 7.40
C ASN A 208 -5.87 -12.31 6.82
N LEU A 209 -7.04 -12.81 6.47
CA LEU A 209 -7.19 -14.10 5.78
C LEU A 209 -6.53 -14.07 4.40
N SER A 210 -6.68 -12.97 3.65
CA SER A 210 -6.04 -12.83 2.34
C SER A 210 -4.50 -12.85 2.44
N TYR A 211 -3.93 -12.36 3.54
CA TYR A 211 -2.49 -12.38 3.79
C TYR A 211 -1.92 -13.77 4.10
N CYS A 212 -2.77 -14.79 4.31
CA CYS A 212 -2.31 -16.17 4.40
C CYS A 212 -1.84 -16.73 3.06
N VAL A 213 -2.21 -16.11 1.94
CA VAL A 213 -1.76 -16.45 0.60
C VAL A 213 -0.72 -15.42 0.17
N ILE A 214 0.55 -15.84 0.15
CA ILE A 214 1.67 -14.98 -0.25
C ILE A 214 1.84 -15.07 -1.75
N ILE A 215 1.75 -13.92 -2.43
CA ILE A 215 1.84 -13.81 -3.88
C ILE A 215 3.12 -13.07 -4.31
N ALA A 216 3.58 -13.33 -5.54
CA ALA A 216 4.70 -12.63 -6.16
C ALA A 216 4.34 -11.15 -6.43
N PRO A 217 5.17 -10.19 -5.98
CA PRO A 217 4.92 -8.76 -6.18
C PRO A 217 5.25 -8.28 -7.59
N CYS A 218 6.16 -8.97 -8.29
CA CYS A 218 6.63 -8.63 -9.64
C CYS A 218 6.95 -9.89 -10.43
N ASP A 219 7.18 -9.73 -11.74
CA ASP A 219 7.71 -10.77 -12.61
C ASP A 219 9.20 -10.93 -12.38
N GLY A 220 9.67 -12.13 -12.08
CA GLY A 220 11.08 -12.32 -11.78
C GLY A 220 11.45 -13.74 -11.39
N TYR A 221 12.63 -13.90 -10.86
CA TYR A 221 13.13 -15.21 -10.42
C TYR A 221 13.11 -15.30 -8.91
N ALA A 222 12.47 -16.36 -8.39
CA ALA A 222 12.51 -16.66 -6.97
C ALA A 222 13.96 -16.94 -6.51
N SER A 223 14.34 -16.43 -5.34
CA SER A 223 15.64 -16.69 -4.75
C SER A 223 15.74 -18.10 -4.15
N ARG A 224 16.84 -18.35 -3.44
CA ARG A 224 16.99 -19.57 -2.67
C ARG A 224 15.89 -19.69 -1.60
N LYS A 225 15.41 -20.89 -1.39
CA LYS A 225 14.41 -21.22 -0.38
C LYS A 225 15.03 -21.20 1.02
N THR A 226 14.61 -20.25 1.83
CA THR A 226 15.07 -20.12 3.23
C THR A 226 14.06 -20.66 4.25
N ILE A 227 12.88 -21.07 3.78
CA ILE A 227 11.74 -21.50 4.60
C ILE A 227 11.38 -22.96 4.35
N GLN A 228 10.71 -23.59 5.34
CA GLN A 228 10.29 -24.99 5.28
C GLN A 228 8.80 -25.14 5.63
N ILE A 229 8.16 -26.18 5.08
CA ILE A 229 6.80 -26.55 5.44
C ILE A 229 6.74 -26.90 6.92
N GLY A 230 5.72 -26.42 7.64
CA GLY A 230 5.58 -26.58 9.08
C GLY A 230 6.38 -25.58 9.92
N GLN A 231 7.16 -24.69 9.30
CA GLN A 231 7.84 -23.60 10.00
C GLN A 231 6.86 -22.52 10.43
N LEU A 232 7.00 -22.03 11.67
CA LEU A 232 6.30 -20.85 12.15
C LEU A 232 6.94 -19.60 11.57
N VAL A 233 6.15 -18.73 10.97
CA VAL A 233 6.57 -17.42 10.48
C VAL A 233 5.88 -16.30 11.25
N GLN A 234 6.55 -15.14 11.32
CA GLN A 234 6.06 -13.97 12.02
C GLN A 234 5.85 -12.78 11.08
N PRO A 235 5.00 -11.80 11.42
CA PRO A 235 4.86 -10.58 10.64
C PRO A 235 6.21 -9.86 10.48
N GLY A 236 6.51 -9.44 9.23
CA GLY A 236 7.78 -8.80 8.87
C GLY A 236 8.92 -9.78 8.53
N GLN A 237 8.76 -11.07 8.76
CA GLN A 237 9.78 -12.06 8.40
C GLN A 237 9.84 -12.23 6.87
N THR A 238 11.04 -12.11 6.30
CA THR A 238 11.30 -12.38 4.89
C THR A 238 11.22 -13.89 4.62
N LEU A 239 10.42 -14.26 3.63
CA LEU A 239 10.21 -15.65 3.23
C LEU A 239 11.12 -16.03 2.06
N LEU A 240 11.24 -15.14 1.09
CA LEU A 240 12.11 -15.24 -0.07
C LEU A 240 12.29 -13.85 -0.67
N ASP A 241 13.26 -13.75 -1.58
CA ASP A 241 13.43 -12.57 -2.42
C ASP A 241 13.03 -12.91 -3.86
N VAL A 242 12.40 -11.97 -4.56
CA VAL A 242 12.15 -12.08 -6.00
C VAL A 242 13.06 -11.08 -6.70
N VAL A 243 13.91 -11.59 -7.59
CA VAL A 243 14.78 -10.77 -8.42
C VAL A 243 14.00 -10.36 -9.65
N ASP A 244 13.67 -9.08 -9.76
CA ASP A 244 12.92 -8.53 -10.89
C ASP A 244 13.70 -8.73 -12.19
N SER A 245 13.04 -9.30 -13.19
CA SER A 245 13.64 -9.56 -14.50
C SER A 245 13.48 -8.39 -15.47
N THR A 246 12.74 -7.36 -15.12
CA THR A 246 12.38 -6.24 -16.00
C THR A 246 13.29 -5.03 -15.81
N ASP A 247 13.72 -4.75 -14.58
CA ASP A 247 14.57 -3.61 -14.24
C ASP A 247 16.01 -4.07 -14.02
N VAL A 248 16.82 -3.93 -15.07
CA VAL A 248 18.24 -4.32 -15.10
C VAL A 248 19.08 -3.10 -15.45
N TRP A 249 20.07 -2.80 -14.63
CA TRP A 249 21.00 -1.68 -14.87
C TRP A 249 22.43 -2.08 -14.51
N VAL A 250 23.39 -1.23 -14.84
CA VAL A 250 24.78 -1.39 -14.44
C VAL A 250 25.16 -0.27 -13.46
N THR A 251 25.80 -0.63 -12.37
CA THR A 251 26.46 0.32 -11.49
C THR A 251 27.97 0.25 -11.77
N ALA A 252 28.49 1.28 -12.41
CA ALA A 252 29.91 1.40 -12.76
C ALA A 252 30.62 2.40 -11.84
N ASN A 253 31.74 2.00 -11.25
CA ASN A 253 32.49 2.82 -10.31
C ASN A 253 33.67 3.46 -11.02
N TYR A 254 33.53 4.71 -11.44
CA TYR A 254 34.58 5.49 -12.08
C TYR A 254 35.46 6.24 -11.07
N LYS A 255 36.73 6.44 -11.40
CA LYS A 255 37.64 7.27 -10.59
C LYS A 255 37.19 8.73 -10.65
N GLU A 256 37.35 9.47 -9.56
CA GLU A 256 37.03 10.90 -9.49
C GLU A 256 37.61 11.70 -10.66
N THR A 257 38.82 11.35 -11.13
CA THR A 257 39.50 12.02 -12.25
C THR A 257 38.81 11.80 -13.61
N GLN A 258 38.00 10.75 -13.75
CA GLN A 258 37.33 10.40 -15.00
C GLN A 258 35.97 11.11 -15.13
N LEU A 259 35.40 11.56 -14.01
CA LEU A 259 34.04 12.15 -13.96
C LEU A 259 33.89 13.43 -14.80
N ARG A 260 35.00 14.16 -15.07
CA ARG A 260 34.95 15.37 -15.89
C ARG A 260 34.45 15.12 -17.33
N HIS A 261 34.57 13.87 -17.81
CA HIS A 261 34.19 13.47 -19.17
C HIS A 261 32.88 12.66 -19.20
N ILE A 262 32.33 12.36 -18.04
CA ILE A 262 31.11 11.54 -17.91
C ILE A 262 29.94 12.43 -17.53
N ALA A 263 28.92 12.50 -18.38
CA ALA A 263 27.72 13.28 -18.16
C ALA A 263 26.45 12.40 -18.30
N PRO A 264 25.33 12.76 -17.67
CA PRO A 264 24.05 12.12 -17.97
C PRO A 264 23.73 12.21 -19.46
N GLY A 265 23.36 11.09 -20.08
CA GLY A 265 23.10 10.96 -21.51
C GLY A 265 24.27 10.43 -22.32
N SER A 266 25.51 10.34 -21.77
CA SER A 266 26.65 9.74 -22.47
C SER A 266 26.36 8.28 -22.85
N ASP A 267 26.78 7.89 -24.06
CA ASP A 267 26.66 6.52 -24.54
C ASP A 267 27.76 5.64 -23.95
N VAL A 268 27.38 4.42 -23.58
CA VAL A 268 28.26 3.46 -22.92
C VAL A 268 28.24 2.12 -23.67
N GLU A 269 29.40 1.61 -24.00
CA GLU A 269 29.57 0.21 -24.40
C GLU A 269 29.83 -0.65 -23.17
N ILE A 270 29.05 -1.73 -23.02
CA ILE A 270 29.06 -2.62 -21.86
C ILE A 270 29.42 -4.03 -22.34
N LYS A 271 30.50 -4.56 -21.80
CA LYS A 271 30.92 -5.95 -22.05
C LYS A 271 30.74 -6.74 -20.75
N VAL A 272 29.94 -7.80 -20.81
CA VAL A 272 29.62 -8.65 -19.66
C VAL A 272 30.49 -9.91 -19.71
N ASP A 273 31.27 -10.17 -18.68
CA ASP A 273 32.20 -11.31 -18.64
C ASP A 273 31.52 -12.66 -18.89
N ALA A 274 30.29 -12.83 -18.40
CA ALA A 274 29.51 -14.03 -18.59
C ALA A 274 28.89 -14.18 -19.99
N VAL A 275 28.91 -13.13 -20.84
CA VAL A 275 28.32 -13.07 -22.19
C VAL A 275 29.31 -12.40 -23.15
N PRO A 276 30.49 -13.02 -23.39
CA PRO A 276 31.59 -12.35 -24.11
C PRO A 276 31.29 -12.07 -25.59
N ASP A 277 30.32 -12.79 -26.17
CA ASP A 277 30.00 -12.71 -27.61
C ASP A 277 29.09 -11.51 -27.93
N VAL A 278 28.63 -10.76 -26.93
CA VAL A 278 27.66 -9.66 -27.10
C VAL A 278 28.17 -8.40 -26.43
N THR A 279 28.26 -7.31 -27.19
CA THR A 279 28.44 -5.98 -26.64
C THR A 279 27.06 -5.35 -26.43
N PHE A 280 26.79 -4.91 -25.21
CA PHE A 280 25.56 -4.21 -24.88
C PHE A 280 25.77 -2.71 -24.98
N HIS A 281 24.71 -1.99 -25.26
CA HIS A 281 24.69 -0.53 -25.30
C HIS A 281 23.86 0.01 -24.15
N GLY A 282 24.37 1.04 -23.50
CA GLY A 282 23.70 1.70 -22.39
C GLY A 282 23.88 3.21 -22.44
N LYS A 283 23.17 3.91 -21.59
CA LYS A 283 23.31 5.35 -21.37
C LYS A 283 23.52 5.65 -19.90
N VAL A 284 24.38 6.62 -19.64
CA VAL A 284 24.53 7.17 -18.28
C VAL A 284 23.25 7.90 -17.91
N VAL A 285 22.58 7.44 -16.85
CA VAL A 285 21.36 8.08 -16.33
C VAL A 285 21.70 9.08 -15.23
N SER A 286 22.54 8.67 -14.30
CA SER A 286 22.88 9.50 -13.15
C SER A 286 24.25 9.17 -12.59
N LEU A 287 24.87 10.18 -11.99
CA LEU A 287 26.10 10.06 -11.22
C LEU A 287 25.78 10.27 -9.74
N SER A 288 26.33 9.42 -8.88
CA SER A 288 26.21 9.62 -7.44
C SER A 288 26.86 10.94 -7.02
N ARG A 289 26.23 11.65 -6.10
CA ARG A 289 26.81 12.87 -5.48
C ARG A 289 27.73 12.55 -4.29
N ALA A 290 27.94 11.26 -4.01
CA ALA A 290 28.78 10.79 -2.92
C ALA A 290 29.72 9.70 -3.44
N THR A 291 30.92 9.61 -2.89
CA THR A 291 31.86 8.53 -3.21
C THR A 291 31.43 7.22 -2.57
N GLY A 292 31.84 6.08 -3.14
CA GLY A 292 31.52 4.77 -2.56
C GLY A 292 32.02 4.61 -1.12
N ALA A 293 33.14 5.23 -0.78
CA ALA A 293 33.68 5.21 0.59
C ALA A 293 32.80 5.96 1.59
N SER A 294 32.19 7.09 1.18
CA SER A 294 31.30 7.87 2.04
C SER A 294 29.92 7.22 2.24
N LEU A 295 29.52 6.32 1.35
CA LEU A 295 28.27 5.53 1.45
C LEU A 295 28.48 4.16 2.11
N SER A 296 29.71 3.82 2.49
CA SER A 296 30.01 2.54 3.16
C SER A 296 29.43 2.52 4.58
N ILE A 297 28.89 1.36 5.01
CA ILE A 297 28.40 1.12 6.37
C ILE A 297 29.55 1.26 7.41
N LEU A 298 30.79 1.03 6.99
CA LEU A 298 31.99 1.22 7.79
C LEU A 298 32.83 2.34 7.17
N PRO A 299 32.58 3.62 7.49
CA PRO A 299 33.39 4.72 7.00
C PRO A 299 34.82 4.56 7.51
N GLN A 300 35.82 4.76 6.64
CA GLN A 300 37.20 4.81 7.08
C GLN A 300 37.42 6.09 7.89
N ASP A 301 37.58 5.94 9.20
CA ASP A 301 37.91 7.06 10.07
C ASP A 301 39.40 7.36 9.95
N ASN A 302 39.72 8.50 9.37
CA ASN A 302 41.08 9.04 9.25
C ASN A 302 41.47 9.92 10.45
N SER A 303 40.75 9.83 11.58
CA SER A 303 40.98 10.66 12.78
C SER A 303 42.32 10.43 13.48
N ALA A 304 43.05 9.36 13.15
CA ALA A 304 44.36 9.02 13.73
C ALA A 304 45.56 9.88 13.23
N GLY A 305 45.30 10.97 12.49
CA GLY A 305 46.31 11.97 12.13
C GLY A 305 47.20 11.65 10.93
N ASN A 306 47.06 10.53 10.26
CA ASN A 306 47.82 10.16 9.08
C ASN A 306 46.92 10.09 7.85
N PHE A 307 46.63 11.23 7.23
CA PHE A 307 45.82 11.32 6.01
C PHE A 307 46.59 10.78 4.80
N VAL A 308 46.17 9.65 4.26
CA VAL A 308 46.66 9.13 2.97
C VAL A 308 45.61 9.42 1.90
N LYS A 309 45.97 10.20 0.87
CA LYS A 309 45.10 10.48 -0.26
C LYS A 309 44.85 9.19 -1.08
N VAL A 310 43.70 8.56 -0.87
CA VAL A 310 43.27 7.39 -1.66
C VAL A 310 42.38 7.87 -2.81
N ARG A 311 42.53 7.29 -4.00
CA ARG A 311 41.72 7.61 -5.16
C ARG A 311 40.27 7.16 -4.87
N GLN A 312 39.37 8.12 -4.82
CA GLN A 312 37.95 7.83 -4.61
C GLN A 312 37.30 7.35 -5.89
N ARG A 313 36.27 6.50 -5.76
CA ARG A 313 35.41 6.07 -6.87
C ARG A 313 33.98 6.57 -6.63
N VAL A 314 33.34 6.96 -7.71
CA VAL A 314 31.96 7.47 -7.69
C VAL A 314 31.10 6.51 -8.50
N PRO A 315 30.00 5.99 -7.92
CA PRO A 315 29.06 5.14 -8.63
C PRO A 315 28.30 5.93 -9.70
N VAL A 316 28.21 5.34 -10.89
CA VAL A 316 27.48 5.85 -12.04
C VAL A 316 26.45 4.79 -12.42
N ARG A 317 25.16 5.19 -12.51
CA ARG A 317 24.07 4.34 -12.99
C ARG A 317 23.97 4.42 -14.50
N ILE A 318 24.03 3.26 -15.14
CA ILE A 318 23.93 3.09 -16.58
C ILE A 318 22.74 2.18 -16.85
N GLU A 319 21.80 2.63 -17.68
CA GLU A 319 20.66 1.82 -18.12
C GLU A 319 20.90 1.30 -19.53
N PHE A 320 20.47 0.07 -19.78
CA PHE A 320 20.56 -0.55 -21.10
C PHE A 320 19.59 0.13 -22.07
N THR A 321 20.01 0.37 -23.29
CA THR A 321 19.15 0.92 -24.34
C THR A 321 18.21 -0.15 -24.92
N ALA A 322 17.14 0.29 -25.57
CA ALA A 322 16.15 -0.61 -26.17
C ALA A 322 16.70 -1.44 -27.35
N ASP A 323 17.84 -1.05 -27.90
CA ASP A 323 18.47 -1.70 -29.07
C ASP A 323 19.12 -3.05 -28.71
N ASN A 324 19.29 -3.35 -27.44
CA ASN A 324 19.86 -4.60 -26.98
C ASN A 324 18.93 -5.79 -27.23
N SER A 325 19.51 -6.91 -27.68
CA SER A 325 18.74 -8.15 -27.89
C SER A 325 18.06 -8.62 -26.60
N LYS A 326 16.76 -8.81 -26.65
CA LYS A 326 15.98 -9.32 -25.51
C LYS A 326 16.48 -10.69 -25.01
N GLU A 327 17.00 -11.51 -25.92
CA GLU A 327 17.55 -12.83 -25.57
C GLU A 327 18.87 -12.69 -24.79
N ALA A 328 19.75 -11.77 -25.21
CA ALA A 328 20.98 -11.46 -24.49
C ALA A 328 20.69 -10.84 -23.12
N MET A 329 19.72 -9.92 -23.04
CA MET A 329 19.30 -9.32 -21.76
C MET A 329 18.79 -10.34 -20.74
N ARG A 330 18.08 -11.38 -21.17
CA ARG A 330 17.62 -12.49 -20.31
C ARG A 330 18.75 -13.32 -19.69
N ARG A 331 19.96 -13.25 -20.27
CA ARG A 331 21.14 -13.96 -19.74
C ARG A 331 21.82 -13.22 -18.61
N LEU A 332 21.51 -11.93 -18.43
CA LEU A 332 22.08 -11.12 -17.37
C LEU A 332 21.55 -11.53 -15.99
N ARG A 333 22.44 -11.47 -15.00
CA ARG A 333 22.13 -11.77 -13.60
C ARG A 333 22.72 -10.66 -12.71
N ALA A 334 22.02 -10.33 -11.62
CA ALA A 334 22.57 -9.42 -10.62
C ALA A 334 23.93 -9.94 -10.09
N GLY A 335 24.87 -9.02 -9.94
CA GLY A 335 26.23 -9.33 -9.47
C GLY A 335 27.20 -9.77 -10.55
N MET A 336 26.81 -9.91 -11.82
CA MET A 336 27.77 -10.19 -12.90
C MET A 336 28.71 -9.00 -13.09
N ASN A 337 30.00 -9.28 -13.24
CA ASN A 337 31.02 -8.26 -13.54
C ASN A 337 30.91 -7.83 -15.00
N VAL A 338 31.16 -6.56 -15.20
CA VAL A 338 31.11 -5.93 -16.52
C VAL A 338 32.25 -4.91 -16.69
N GLU A 339 32.67 -4.75 -17.92
CA GLU A 339 33.54 -3.66 -18.34
C GLU A 339 32.68 -2.59 -19.01
N CYS A 340 32.92 -1.33 -18.66
CA CYS A 340 32.17 -0.19 -19.21
C CYS A 340 33.09 0.81 -19.84
N GLU A 341 32.83 1.17 -21.11
CA GLU A 341 33.52 2.18 -21.89
C GLU A 341 32.55 3.33 -22.20
N VAL A 342 32.73 4.50 -21.56
CA VAL A 342 31.94 5.70 -21.84
C VAL A 342 32.62 6.49 -22.95
N LYS A 343 31.90 6.82 -24.01
CA LYS A 343 32.34 7.69 -25.11
C LYS A 343 31.96 9.15 -24.81
N TYR A 344 32.89 10.08 -24.99
CA TYR A 344 32.68 11.51 -24.73
C TYR A 344 33.25 12.41 -25.85
#